data_9e01617e1df7b47d060668c938273296
#
_entry.id   9e01617e1df7b47d060668c938273296
#
_cell.length_a   1.000
_cell.length_b   1.000
_cell.length_c   1.000
_cell.angle_alpha   90.00
_cell.angle_beta   90.00
_cell.angle_gamma   90.00
#
_symmetry.space_group_name_H-M   'P 1'
#
loop_
_entity.id
_entity.type
_entity.pdbx_description
1 polymer ?
#
loop_
_entity_poly.entity_id
_entity_poly.type
_entity_poly.pdbx_seq_one_letter_code
_entity_poly.pdbx_strand_id
1 'polypeptide(L)'
;MNKVIQKAAKVNHSKLSTSLLKWYDKEARKLPWRIPPELTKKGIKNDPYKIWISEIMLQQTGVKTVQTYYINFIKKWPKIQNLNEADENDILKEWSGLGYYRRALNLKKCAEIICKNYNGKFPNSEKELLNLPGIGSYTAAAII
;
A
#
# COMPACT_ATOMS: atom_id res chain seq x y z
N MET A 1 14.64 45.04 -26.64
CA MET A 1 14.23 43.63 -26.72
C MET A 1 14.25 43.04 -25.31
N ASN A 2 13.09 42.87 -24.78
CA ASN A 2 12.59 42.06 -23.68
C ASN A 2 13.54 41.46 -22.62
N LYS A 3 13.71 42.23 -21.52
CA LYS A 3 14.08 41.74 -20.20
C LYS A 3 12.80 41.43 -19.33
N VAL A 4 11.92 40.59 -19.81
CA VAL A 4 10.64 40.34 -19.10
C VAL A 4 10.46 38.86 -18.69
N ILE A 5 11.43 37.99 -18.91
CA ILE A 5 11.29 36.59 -18.52
C ILE A 5 12.48 36.21 -17.66
N GLN A 6 12.40 36.40 -16.37
CA GLN A 6 13.08 35.56 -15.35
C GLN A 6 12.85 36.13 -13.94
N LYS A 7 11.60 36.17 -13.51
CA LYS A 7 11.29 36.06 -12.08
C LYS A 7 10.44 34.80 -11.89
N ALA A 8 11.00 33.65 -12.23
CA ALA A 8 10.56 32.42 -11.62
C ALA A 8 10.85 32.57 -10.12
N ALA A 9 9.82 32.82 -9.33
CA ALA A 9 9.95 32.89 -7.88
C ALA A 9 10.66 31.59 -7.44
N LYS A 10 11.82 31.70 -6.80
CA LYS A 10 12.50 30.55 -6.19
C LYS A 10 11.50 29.94 -5.22
N VAL A 11 10.90 28.81 -5.63
CA VAL A 11 9.99 28.07 -4.77
C VAL A 11 10.78 27.67 -3.55
N ASN A 12 10.41 28.20 -2.40
CA ASN A 12 11.05 27.83 -1.15
C ASN A 12 10.52 26.43 -0.78
N HIS A 13 11.25 25.39 -1.22
CA HIS A 13 10.87 23.98 -1.03
C HIS A 13 10.58 23.62 0.43
N SER A 14 11.28 24.22 1.38
CA SER A 14 11.05 24.01 2.81
C SER A 14 9.69 24.55 3.27
N LYS A 15 9.30 25.75 2.82
CA LYS A 15 7.98 26.33 3.11
C LYS A 15 6.86 25.53 2.44
N LEU A 16 7.06 25.09 1.19
CA LEU A 16 6.09 24.28 0.47
C LEU A 16 5.87 22.94 1.17
N SER A 17 6.95 22.23 1.50
CA SER A 17 6.87 20.96 2.21
C SER A 17 6.18 21.08 3.56
N THR A 18 6.51 22.12 4.33
CA THR A 18 5.88 22.38 5.64
C THR A 18 4.38 22.66 5.49
N SER A 19 3.99 23.45 4.48
CA SER A 19 2.58 23.77 4.23
C SER A 19 1.81 22.54 3.79
N LEU A 20 2.39 21.71 2.93
CA LEU A 20 1.79 20.45 2.46
C LEU A 20 1.60 19.45 3.59
N LEU A 21 2.59 19.30 4.46
CA LEU A 21 2.48 18.43 5.63
C LEU A 21 1.42 18.90 6.62
N LYS A 22 1.35 20.20 6.90
CA LYS A 22 0.29 20.78 7.75
C LYS A 22 -1.09 20.56 7.17
N TRP A 23 -1.24 20.75 5.84
CA TRP A 23 -2.49 20.45 5.16
C TRP A 23 -2.84 18.96 5.24
N TYR A 24 -1.89 18.08 4.97
CA TYR A 24 -2.10 16.64 5.08
C TYR A 24 -2.50 16.21 6.49
N ASP A 25 -1.86 16.74 7.51
CA ASP A 25 -2.19 16.44 8.91
C ASP A 25 -3.65 16.75 9.24
N LYS A 26 -4.21 17.78 8.60
CA LYS A 26 -5.59 18.22 8.82
C LYS A 26 -6.60 17.50 7.90
N GLU A 27 -6.25 17.32 6.64
CA GLU A 27 -7.17 16.90 5.58
C GLU A 27 -6.96 15.44 5.13
N ALA A 28 -6.07 14.67 5.80
CA ALA A 28 -5.81 13.29 5.45
C ALA A 28 -7.08 12.45 5.48
N ARG A 29 -7.38 11.79 4.37
CA ARG A 29 -8.55 10.90 4.29
C ARG A 29 -8.42 9.75 5.27
N LYS A 30 -9.46 9.49 6.04
CA LYS A 30 -9.57 8.32 6.93
C LYS A 30 -9.88 7.10 6.08
N LEU A 31 -8.90 6.23 5.93
CA LEU A 31 -9.02 4.99 5.16
C LEU A 31 -8.61 3.80 6.04
N PRO A 32 -9.24 2.62 5.88
CA PRO A 32 -8.98 1.45 6.74
C PRO A 32 -7.52 0.99 6.76
N TRP A 33 -6.77 1.27 5.70
CA TRP A 33 -5.35 0.91 5.53
C TRP A 33 -4.37 2.03 5.90
N ARG A 34 -4.86 3.18 6.35
CA ARG A 34 -4.02 4.32 6.76
C ARG A 34 -4.00 4.48 8.26
N ILE A 35 -2.82 4.72 8.79
CA ILE A 35 -2.65 5.21 10.15
C ILE A 35 -2.89 6.73 10.14
N PRO A 36 -3.77 7.26 11.01
CA PRO A 36 -3.96 8.70 11.14
C PRO A 36 -2.65 9.43 11.51
N PRO A 37 -2.46 10.68 11.03
CA PRO A 37 -1.25 11.45 11.30
C PRO A 37 -0.89 11.56 12.79
N GLU A 38 -1.88 11.63 13.67
CA GLU A 38 -1.67 11.72 15.13
C GLU A 38 -0.99 10.47 15.69
N LEU A 39 -1.30 9.28 15.13
CA LEU A 39 -0.71 8.02 15.55
C LEU A 39 0.67 7.83 14.94
N THR A 40 0.86 8.26 13.69
CA THR A 40 2.17 8.27 13.04
C THR A 40 3.17 9.14 13.80
N LYS A 41 2.75 10.30 14.28
CA LYS A 41 3.57 11.19 15.14
C LYS A 41 3.95 10.57 16.48
N LYS A 42 3.15 9.61 16.97
CA LYS A 42 3.44 8.81 18.17
C LYS A 42 4.37 7.62 17.89
N GLY A 43 4.90 7.50 16.67
CA GLY A 43 5.81 6.44 16.28
C GLY A 43 5.14 5.13 15.88
N ILE A 44 3.80 5.09 15.74
CA ILE A 44 3.08 3.92 15.24
C ILE A 44 3.38 3.79 13.74
N LYS A 45 3.95 2.65 13.36
CA LYS A 45 4.29 2.33 11.97
C LYS A 45 3.18 1.52 11.31
N ASN A 46 3.06 1.68 10.00
CA ASN A 46 2.19 0.84 9.19
C ASN A 46 2.71 -0.61 9.19
N ASP A 47 1.76 -1.53 9.15
CA ASP A 47 2.04 -2.95 8.91
C ASP A 47 2.26 -3.17 7.40
N PRO A 48 3.45 -3.62 6.96
CA PRO A 48 3.75 -3.87 5.56
C PRO A 48 2.73 -4.78 4.87
N TYR A 49 2.23 -5.80 5.58
CA TYR A 49 1.19 -6.69 5.07
C TYR A 49 -0.09 -5.93 4.72
N LYS A 50 -0.56 -5.08 5.62
CA LYS A 50 -1.77 -4.29 5.43
C LYS A 50 -1.64 -3.27 4.31
N ILE A 51 -0.47 -2.62 4.20
CA ILE A 51 -0.15 -1.74 3.09
C ILE A 51 -0.21 -2.52 1.77
N TRP A 52 0.52 -3.63 1.70
CA TRP A 52 0.59 -4.46 0.49
C TRP A 52 -0.79 -4.90 0.00
N ILE A 53 -1.66 -5.43 0.88
CA ILE A 53 -3.03 -5.81 0.50
C ILE A 53 -3.79 -4.63 -0.09
N SER A 54 -3.73 -3.45 0.56
CA SER A 54 -4.42 -2.26 0.05
C SER A 54 -3.89 -1.80 -1.30
N GLU A 55 -2.57 -1.80 -1.49
CA GLU A 55 -1.93 -1.39 -2.75
C GLU A 55 -2.33 -2.31 -3.92
N ILE A 56 -2.36 -3.62 -3.69
CA ILE A 56 -2.79 -4.58 -4.72
C ILE A 56 -4.28 -4.44 -5.03
N MET A 57 -5.14 -4.26 -4.02
CA MET A 57 -6.58 -4.07 -4.24
C MET A 57 -6.88 -2.76 -4.98
N LEU A 58 -6.11 -1.70 -4.74
CA LEU A 58 -6.28 -0.39 -5.37
C LEU A 58 -5.80 -0.35 -6.83
N GLN A 59 -5.04 -1.34 -7.29
CA GLN A 59 -4.68 -1.43 -8.69
C GLN A 59 -5.96 -1.55 -9.54
N GLN A 60 -6.25 -0.53 -10.37
CA GLN A 60 -7.41 -0.46 -11.27
C GLN A 60 -8.79 -0.60 -10.59
N THR A 61 -8.87 -0.35 -9.29
CA THR A 61 -10.13 -0.41 -8.52
C THR A 61 -10.24 0.82 -7.62
N GLY A 62 -11.42 1.45 -7.62
CA GLY A 62 -11.67 2.69 -6.87
C GLY A 62 -11.67 2.48 -5.36
N VAL A 63 -11.24 3.50 -4.62
CA VAL A 63 -11.12 3.50 -3.15
C VAL A 63 -12.42 3.07 -2.45
N LYS A 64 -13.57 3.59 -2.90
CA LYS A 64 -14.88 3.29 -2.30
C LYS A 64 -15.20 1.79 -2.34
N THR A 65 -14.92 1.15 -3.47
CA THR A 65 -15.13 -0.30 -3.63
C THR A 65 -14.15 -1.08 -2.76
N VAL A 66 -12.87 -0.71 -2.80
CA VAL A 66 -11.81 -1.42 -2.07
C VAL A 66 -12.01 -1.42 -0.56
N GLN A 67 -12.60 -0.37 0.03
CA GLN A 67 -12.77 -0.29 1.49
C GLN A 67 -13.47 -1.51 2.08
N THR A 68 -14.59 -1.91 1.52
CA THR A 68 -15.37 -3.06 2.02
C THR A 68 -14.61 -4.37 1.83
N TYR A 69 -14.02 -4.57 0.65
CA TYR A 69 -13.23 -5.77 0.35
C TYR A 69 -12.01 -5.90 1.26
N TYR A 70 -11.30 -4.80 1.47
CA TYR A 70 -10.14 -4.76 2.34
C TYR A 70 -10.48 -5.13 3.79
N ILE A 71 -11.54 -4.54 4.34
CA ILE A 71 -11.96 -4.83 5.73
C ILE A 71 -12.29 -6.31 5.89
N ASN A 72 -13.05 -6.90 4.98
CA ASN A 72 -13.42 -8.30 5.01
C ASN A 72 -12.19 -9.22 4.86
N PHE A 73 -11.30 -8.87 3.93
CA PHE A 73 -10.08 -9.63 3.66
C PHE A 73 -9.14 -9.65 4.86
N ILE A 74 -8.87 -8.50 5.48
CA ILE A 74 -8.00 -8.39 6.67
C ILE A 74 -8.66 -9.06 7.90
N LYS A 75 -9.99 -9.03 8.00
CA LYS A 75 -10.70 -9.75 9.06
C LYS A 75 -10.53 -11.26 8.93
N LYS A 76 -10.58 -11.78 7.72
CA LYS A 76 -10.43 -13.22 7.43
C LYS A 76 -8.98 -13.68 7.53
N TRP A 77 -8.05 -12.90 7.00
CA TRP A 77 -6.61 -13.16 7.00
C TRP A 77 -5.84 -11.97 7.60
N PRO A 78 -5.76 -11.85 8.92
CA PRO A 78 -5.17 -10.69 9.60
C PRO A 78 -3.65 -10.59 9.47
N LYS A 79 -2.98 -11.71 9.12
CA LYS A 79 -1.52 -11.80 8.97
C LYS A 79 -1.16 -12.57 7.70
N ILE A 80 0.05 -12.35 7.19
CA ILE A 80 0.52 -13.03 5.99
C ILE A 80 0.55 -14.56 6.14
N GLN A 81 0.79 -15.07 7.34
CA GLN A 81 0.75 -16.51 7.64
C GLN A 81 -0.65 -17.08 7.40
N ASN A 82 -1.69 -16.37 7.84
CA ASN A 82 -3.07 -16.81 7.60
C ASN A 82 -3.40 -16.83 6.10
N LEU A 83 -2.92 -15.84 5.34
CA LEU A 83 -3.07 -15.82 3.88
C LEU A 83 -2.29 -16.95 3.21
N ASN A 84 -1.08 -17.25 3.70
CA ASN A 84 -0.27 -18.35 3.23
C ASN A 84 -0.94 -19.72 3.41
N GLU A 85 -1.68 -19.91 4.52
CA GLU A 85 -2.40 -21.16 4.82
C GLU A 85 -3.77 -21.24 4.14
N ALA A 86 -4.26 -20.11 3.61
CA ALA A 86 -5.58 -20.03 2.98
C ALA A 86 -5.67 -20.86 1.70
N ASP A 87 -6.83 -21.47 1.46
CA ASP A 87 -7.14 -22.10 0.17
C ASP A 87 -7.27 -21.04 -0.93
N GLU A 88 -6.75 -21.34 -2.11
CA GLU A 88 -6.77 -20.42 -3.25
C GLU A 88 -8.21 -20.09 -3.68
N ASN A 89 -9.12 -21.07 -3.64
CA ASN A 89 -10.52 -20.85 -3.99
C ASN A 89 -11.21 -19.91 -2.99
N ASP A 90 -10.85 -19.98 -1.71
CA ASP A 90 -11.36 -19.05 -0.69
C ASP A 90 -10.89 -17.62 -0.95
N ILE A 91 -9.63 -17.45 -1.34
CA ILE A 91 -9.08 -16.13 -1.72
C ILE A 91 -9.83 -15.58 -2.95
N LEU A 92 -10.00 -16.39 -3.97
CA LEU A 92 -10.73 -16.00 -5.19
C LEU A 92 -12.19 -15.65 -4.89
N LYS A 93 -12.84 -16.37 -3.98
CA LYS A 93 -14.21 -16.10 -3.54
C LYS A 93 -14.32 -14.73 -2.85
N GLU A 94 -13.41 -14.41 -1.93
CA GLU A 94 -13.37 -13.09 -1.28
C GLU A 94 -12.98 -11.96 -2.27
N TRP A 95 -12.30 -12.28 -3.36
CA TRP A 95 -11.94 -11.34 -4.42
C TRP A 95 -13.06 -11.14 -5.46
N SER A 96 -14.11 -11.97 -5.41
CA SER A 96 -15.21 -11.93 -6.38
C SER A 96 -15.86 -10.54 -6.43
N GLY A 97 -15.91 -9.96 -7.62
CA GLY A 97 -16.42 -8.59 -7.85
C GLY A 97 -15.34 -7.49 -7.95
N LEU A 98 -14.11 -7.74 -7.49
CA LEU A 98 -12.99 -6.78 -7.72
C LEU A 98 -12.44 -6.85 -9.14
N GLY A 99 -12.56 -8.00 -9.81
CA GLY A 99 -11.98 -8.24 -11.14
C GLY A 99 -10.46 -8.43 -11.12
N TYR A 100 -9.89 -8.62 -12.30
CA TYR A 100 -8.43 -8.80 -12.45
C TYR A 100 -7.86 -9.86 -11.47
N TYR A 101 -8.43 -11.07 -11.51
CA TYR A 101 -8.21 -12.16 -10.56
C TYR A 101 -6.75 -12.61 -10.45
N ARG A 102 -5.92 -12.33 -11.46
CA ARG A 102 -4.48 -12.58 -11.40
C ARG A 102 -3.82 -11.88 -10.21
N ARG A 103 -4.37 -10.76 -9.76
CA ARG A 103 -3.90 -10.06 -8.55
C ARG A 103 -4.05 -10.94 -7.30
N ALA A 104 -5.21 -11.59 -7.15
CA ALA A 104 -5.47 -12.51 -6.02
C ALA A 104 -4.53 -13.72 -6.04
N LEU A 105 -4.32 -14.30 -7.21
CA LEU A 105 -3.37 -15.42 -7.38
C LEU A 105 -1.93 -15.01 -7.07
N ASN A 106 -1.53 -13.83 -7.50
CA ASN A 106 -0.21 -13.28 -7.18
C ASN A 106 -0.06 -13.00 -5.68
N LEU A 107 -1.12 -12.53 -4.99
CA LEU A 107 -1.10 -12.38 -3.53
C LEU A 107 -0.80 -13.70 -2.84
N LYS A 108 -1.47 -14.77 -3.24
CA LYS A 108 -1.26 -16.10 -2.67
C LYS A 108 0.19 -16.57 -2.88
N LYS A 109 0.69 -16.54 -4.11
CA LYS A 109 2.08 -16.91 -4.44
C LYS A 109 3.11 -16.07 -3.70
N CYS A 110 2.87 -14.77 -3.61
CA CYS A 110 3.76 -13.84 -2.90
C CYS A 110 3.79 -14.16 -1.39
N ALA A 111 2.65 -14.45 -0.76
CA ALA A 111 2.58 -14.86 0.64
C ALA A 111 3.36 -16.15 0.91
N GLU A 112 3.27 -17.14 0.02
CA GLU A 112 4.03 -18.39 0.09
C GLU A 112 5.54 -18.13 0.06
N ILE A 113 6.00 -17.29 -0.87
CA ILE A 113 7.43 -16.94 -0.98
C ILE A 113 7.91 -16.19 0.26
N ILE A 114 7.15 -15.22 0.74
CA ILE A 114 7.51 -14.42 1.93
C ILE A 114 7.56 -15.31 3.18
N CYS A 115 6.60 -16.19 3.35
CA CYS A 115 6.60 -17.12 4.49
C CYS A 115 7.76 -18.11 4.41
N LYS A 116 8.04 -18.68 3.23
CA LYS A 116 9.09 -19.66 3.03
C LYS A 116 10.50 -19.08 3.11
N ASN A 117 10.74 -17.95 2.45
CA ASN A 117 12.10 -17.42 2.25
C ASN A 117 12.45 -16.29 3.23
N TYR A 118 11.47 -15.64 3.86
CA TYR A 118 11.65 -14.46 4.70
C TYR A 118 10.98 -14.61 6.07
N ASN A 119 10.61 -15.82 6.49
CA ASN A 119 9.94 -16.10 7.78
C ASN A 119 8.68 -15.24 8.01
N GLY A 120 7.93 -14.96 6.95
CA GLY A 120 6.71 -14.14 7.02
C GLY A 120 6.95 -12.64 7.23
N LYS A 121 8.17 -12.15 7.04
CA LYS A 121 8.54 -10.73 7.12
C LYS A 121 8.81 -10.19 5.72
N PHE A 122 8.23 -9.05 5.40
CA PHE A 122 8.54 -8.39 4.13
C PHE A 122 10.01 -7.97 4.07
N PRO A 123 10.68 -8.17 2.91
CA PRO A 123 12.01 -7.61 2.68
C PRO A 123 12.00 -6.08 2.81
N ASN A 124 13.12 -5.49 3.23
CA ASN A 124 13.30 -4.03 3.38
C ASN A 124 14.10 -3.43 2.24
N SER A 125 14.39 -4.17 1.19
CA SER A 125 15.05 -3.64 0.00
C SER A 125 14.12 -3.67 -1.19
N GLU A 126 14.12 -2.59 -1.97
CA GLU A 126 13.34 -2.50 -3.20
C GLU A 126 13.68 -3.66 -4.16
N LYS A 127 14.96 -3.99 -4.29
CA LYS A 127 15.43 -5.07 -5.16
C LYS A 127 14.80 -6.42 -4.82
N GLU A 128 14.67 -6.75 -3.54
CA GLU A 128 14.05 -8.02 -3.12
C GLU A 128 12.54 -7.98 -3.30
N LEU A 129 11.91 -6.85 -3.01
CA LEU A 129 10.46 -6.67 -3.21
C LEU A 129 10.06 -6.79 -4.68
N LEU A 130 10.85 -6.25 -5.60
CA LEU A 130 10.62 -6.35 -7.05
C LEU A 130 10.70 -7.78 -7.60
N ASN A 131 11.34 -8.69 -6.88
CA ASN A 131 11.39 -10.12 -7.25
C ASN A 131 10.13 -10.89 -6.83
N LEU A 132 9.24 -10.27 -6.07
CA LEU A 132 8.02 -10.90 -5.60
C LEU A 132 6.86 -10.77 -6.61
N PRO A 133 6.03 -11.82 -6.79
CA PRO A 133 4.93 -11.79 -7.74
C PRO A 133 3.96 -10.64 -7.47
N GLY A 134 3.68 -9.83 -8.50
CA GLY A 134 2.71 -8.74 -8.44
C GLY A 134 3.18 -7.48 -7.73
N ILE A 135 4.44 -7.40 -7.31
CA ILE A 135 5.02 -6.20 -6.70
C ILE A 135 5.83 -5.44 -7.76
N GLY A 136 5.35 -4.26 -8.15
CA GLY A 136 6.07 -3.31 -8.97
C GLY A 136 6.76 -2.23 -8.12
N SER A 137 7.48 -1.31 -8.77
CA SER A 137 8.23 -0.23 -8.10
C SER A 137 7.35 0.65 -7.19
N TYR A 138 6.14 0.97 -7.64
CA TYR A 138 5.20 1.75 -6.84
C TYR A 138 4.79 1.03 -5.55
N THR A 139 4.42 -0.25 -5.66
CA THR A 139 4.03 -1.06 -4.49
C THR A 139 5.22 -1.29 -3.56
N ALA A 140 6.41 -1.56 -4.10
CA ALA A 140 7.63 -1.71 -3.31
C ALA A 140 7.93 -0.44 -2.49
N ALA A 141 7.85 0.74 -3.11
CA ALA A 141 8.07 2.01 -2.44
C ALA A 141 7.02 2.30 -1.33
N ALA A 142 5.80 1.80 -1.48
CA ALA A 142 4.77 1.94 -0.43
C ALA A 142 5.00 1.01 0.77
N ILE A 143 5.67 -0.14 0.56
CA ILE A 143 5.94 -1.14 1.61
C ILE A 143 7.15 -0.75 2.48
N ILE A 144 8.21 -0.15 1.87
CA ILE A 144 9.43 0.28 2.55
C ILE A 144 9.19 1.51 3.43
#